data_2b5f6448c7f148deea72da578c8e62a4
#
_entry.id   2b5f6448c7f148deea72da578c8e62a4
#
_cell.length_a   1.000
_cell.length_b   1.000
_cell.length_c   1.000
_cell.angle_alpha   90.00
_cell.angle_beta   90.00
_cell.angle_gamma   90.00
#
_symmetry.space_group_name_H-M   'P 1'
#
loop_
_entity.id
_entity.type
_entity.pdbx_description
1 polymer ?
#
loop_
_entity_poly.entity_id
_entity_poly.type
_entity_poly.pdbx_seq_one_letter_code
_entity_poly.pdbx_strand_id
1 'polypeptide(L)'
;MKLALQIYTLRQYLGADDIRETLRKTKEMGYEGVEWPGLMGYSPAGLAKITRDAGLEMFSVHINMDDVIACDTDVMDGLAAEGVKWLPIGWLPDVRLAGGELFEETCGLIRKYSAEAAERGLLVLYHNHDFDLAPCGDATRLDALYAALPGDVLGAEPDTCWLYSGGVDPVEYLGKYADRAPVIHLKDCVKEGGRKGYKPVGSGVLDWDGILPACEKAEWVCVEQDDPSDGLDAFRCAAKSAAFLKEKLGK
;
A
#
# COMPACT_ATOMS: atom_id res chain seq x y z
N MET A 1 0.86 16.02 -0.91
CA MET A 1 0.48 14.67 -0.40
C MET A 1 -0.93 14.69 0.14
N LYS A 2 -1.76 13.71 -0.22
CA LYS A 2 -3.06 13.41 0.38
C LYS A 2 -2.89 12.31 1.42
N LEU A 3 -3.75 12.29 2.44
CA LEU A 3 -3.72 11.29 3.51
C LEU A 3 -4.80 10.24 3.30
N ALA A 4 -4.42 8.98 3.24
CA ALA A 4 -5.32 7.86 3.05
C ALA A 4 -5.17 6.80 4.15
N LEU A 5 -6.13 5.87 4.19
CA LEU A 5 -6.10 4.67 5.00
C LEU A 5 -6.17 3.45 4.10
N GLN A 6 -5.22 2.51 4.26
CA GLN A 6 -5.41 1.14 3.78
C GLN A 6 -6.49 0.50 4.63
N ILE A 7 -7.65 0.23 4.01
CA ILE A 7 -8.86 -0.15 4.75
C ILE A 7 -8.73 -1.54 5.40
N TYR A 8 -7.72 -2.33 5.01
CA TYR A 8 -7.36 -3.58 5.68
C TYR A 8 -7.11 -3.39 7.18
N THR A 9 -6.63 -2.21 7.59
CA THR A 9 -6.50 -1.78 9.00
C THR A 9 -7.81 -1.98 9.78
N LEU A 10 -8.95 -1.82 9.11
CA LEU A 10 -10.29 -1.93 9.69
C LEU A 10 -11.03 -3.20 9.22
N ARG A 11 -10.31 -4.22 8.71
CA ARG A 11 -10.88 -5.42 8.06
C ARG A 11 -11.97 -6.13 8.85
N GLN A 12 -11.87 -6.11 10.17
CA GLN A 12 -12.87 -6.73 11.05
C GLN A 12 -14.24 -6.02 11.03
N TYR A 13 -14.30 -4.80 10.45
CA TYR A 13 -15.51 -3.98 10.36
C TYR A 13 -15.97 -3.80 8.89
N LEU A 14 -15.50 -4.64 7.97
CA LEU A 14 -15.86 -4.56 6.54
C LEU A 14 -17.00 -5.51 6.17
N GLY A 15 -17.74 -6.04 7.13
CA GLY A 15 -18.98 -6.79 6.86
C GLY A 15 -20.03 -5.95 6.14
N ALA A 16 -20.93 -6.60 5.40
CA ALA A 16 -21.90 -5.92 4.54
C ALA A 16 -22.75 -4.86 5.26
N ASP A 17 -23.05 -5.07 6.54
CA ASP A 17 -23.85 -4.15 7.37
C ASP A 17 -23.01 -2.99 7.93
N ASP A 18 -21.70 -3.17 8.09
CA ASP A 18 -20.81 -2.23 8.81
C ASP A 18 -19.94 -1.38 7.88
N ILE A 19 -19.76 -1.77 6.63
CA ILE A 19 -18.80 -1.15 5.69
C ILE A 19 -19.07 0.36 5.48
N ARG A 20 -20.35 0.76 5.38
CA ARG A 20 -20.70 2.18 5.19
C ARG A 20 -20.37 3.01 6.41
N GLU A 21 -20.63 2.49 7.60
CA GLU A 21 -20.30 3.14 8.87
C GLU A 21 -18.79 3.21 9.07
N THR A 22 -18.06 2.16 8.67
CA THR A 22 -16.60 2.13 8.70
C THR A 22 -16.00 3.22 7.82
N LEU A 23 -16.49 3.38 6.59
CA LEU A 23 -16.04 4.45 5.68
C LEU A 23 -16.41 5.85 6.21
N ARG A 24 -17.62 6.02 6.76
CA ARG A 24 -18.02 7.28 7.39
C ARG A 24 -17.09 7.67 8.53
N LYS A 25 -16.77 6.74 9.43
CA LYS A 25 -15.80 6.96 10.53
C LYS A 25 -14.39 7.24 9.99
N THR A 26 -13.98 6.57 8.92
CA THR A 26 -12.70 6.85 8.26
C THR A 26 -12.62 8.29 7.78
N LYS A 27 -13.69 8.80 7.17
CA LYS A 27 -13.79 10.20 6.78
C LYS A 27 -13.74 11.16 7.98
N GLU A 28 -14.43 10.82 9.05
CA GLU A 28 -14.47 11.65 10.28
C GLU A 28 -13.11 11.74 10.98
N MET A 29 -12.27 10.71 10.87
CA MET A 29 -10.88 10.76 11.35
C MET A 29 -10.01 11.73 10.53
N GLY A 30 -10.50 12.15 9.35
CA GLY A 30 -9.85 13.15 8.48
C GLY A 30 -9.03 12.56 7.35
N TYR A 31 -9.20 11.29 7.04
CA TYR A 31 -8.67 10.71 5.81
C TYR A 31 -9.38 11.27 4.57
N GLU A 32 -8.62 11.45 3.50
CA GLU A 32 -9.11 12.00 2.23
C GLU A 32 -9.51 10.89 1.25
N GLY A 33 -8.84 9.72 1.36
CA GLY A 33 -9.10 8.55 0.53
C GLY A 33 -8.87 7.24 1.27
N VAL A 34 -9.19 6.16 0.58
CA VAL A 34 -8.92 4.79 1.01
C VAL A 34 -8.27 3.99 -0.10
N GLU A 35 -7.39 3.12 0.30
CA GLU A 35 -6.90 2.02 -0.51
C GLU A 35 -7.62 0.73 -0.11
N TRP A 36 -8.01 -0.05 -1.10
CA TRP A 36 -8.74 -1.29 -0.87
C TRP A 36 -7.83 -2.51 -1.01
N PRO A 37 -7.93 -3.52 -0.13
CA PRO A 37 -7.12 -4.74 -0.21
C PRO A 37 -7.58 -5.71 -1.31
N GLY A 38 -8.45 -5.25 -2.20
CA GLY A 38 -9.08 -5.98 -3.30
C GLY A 38 -10.51 -5.52 -3.49
N LEU A 39 -11.22 -6.11 -4.44
CA LEU A 39 -12.61 -5.75 -4.74
C LEU A 39 -13.63 -6.22 -3.68
N MET A 40 -13.25 -7.07 -2.75
CA MET A 40 -14.10 -7.54 -1.63
C MET A 40 -15.46 -8.12 -2.08
N GLY A 41 -15.52 -8.69 -3.29
CA GLY A 41 -16.76 -9.21 -3.88
C GLY A 41 -17.69 -8.17 -4.51
N TYR A 42 -17.27 -6.90 -4.54
CA TYR A 42 -17.99 -5.84 -5.25
C TYR A 42 -17.50 -5.72 -6.70
N SER A 43 -18.34 -5.15 -7.57
CA SER A 43 -17.84 -4.60 -8.84
C SER A 43 -17.03 -3.30 -8.57
N PRO A 44 -16.12 -2.91 -9.48
CA PRO A 44 -15.41 -1.63 -9.37
C PRO A 44 -16.35 -0.44 -9.11
N ALA A 45 -17.42 -0.30 -9.87
CA ALA A 45 -18.40 0.76 -9.71
C ALA A 45 -19.16 0.69 -8.37
N GLY A 46 -19.46 -0.53 -7.89
CA GLY A 46 -20.12 -0.74 -6.59
C GLY A 46 -19.22 -0.28 -5.43
N LEU A 47 -17.95 -0.67 -5.47
CA LEU A 47 -16.96 -0.29 -4.46
C LEU A 47 -16.69 1.21 -4.46
N ALA A 48 -16.49 1.79 -5.64
CA ALA A 48 -16.30 3.22 -5.81
C ALA A 48 -17.51 4.03 -5.33
N LYS A 49 -18.73 3.54 -5.60
CA LYS A 49 -19.94 4.21 -5.14
C LYS A 49 -20.02 4.29 -3.61
N ILE A 50 -19.81 3.19 -2.89
CA ILE A 50 -19.88 3.21 -1.42
C ILE A 50 -18.77 4.08 -0.83
N THR A 51 -17.62 4.14 -1.45
CA THR A 51 -16.48 4.99 -1.04
C THR A 51 -16.82 6.47 -1.23
N ARG A 52 -17.33 6.85 -2.41
CA ARG A 52 -17.77 8.24 -2.70
C ARG A 52 -18.94 8.69 -1.82
N ASP A 53 -19.91 7.79 -1.56
CA ASP A 53 -21.05 8.11 -0.69
C ASP A 53 -20.58 8.51 0.73
N ALA A 54 -19.42 8.02 1.17
CA ALA A 54 -18.77 8.41 2.43
C ALA A 54 -17.90 9.67 2.32
N GLY A 55 -17.74 10.26 1.14
CA GLY A 55 -16.90 11.43 0.90
C GLY A 55 -15.40 11.12 0.82
N LEU A 56 -15.04 9.88 0.50
CA LEU A 56 -13.67 9.41 0.34
C LEU A 56 -13.33 9.15 -1.14
N GLU A 57 -12.04 9.29 -1.50
CA GLU A 57 -11.53 8.92 -2.82
C GLU A 57 -11.05 7.46 -2.80
N MET A 58 -11.49 6.66 -3.78
CA MET A 58 -10.94 5.34 -4.05
C MET A 58 -9.78 5.51 -5.03
N PHE A 59 -8.57 5.64 -4.54
CA PHE A 59 -7.42 5.98 -5.40
C PHE A 59 -6.61 4.76 -5.83
N SER A 60 -6.66 3.68 -5.06
CA SER A 60 -5.85 2.48 -5.23
C SER A 60 -6.62 1.24 -4.79
N VAL A 61 -6.37 0.12 -5.47
CA VAL A 61 -6.92 -1.20 -5.15
C VAL A 61 -5.82 -2.25 -5.28
N HIS A 62 -5.50 -2.95 -4.18
CA HIS A 62 -4.54 -4.05 -4.22
C HIS A 62 -5.03 -5.19 -5.11
N ILE A 63 -4.08 -5.80 -5.79
CA ILE A 63 -4.26 -7.01 -6.59
C ILE A 63 -3.34 -8.11 -6.07
N ASN A 64 -3.64 -9.33 -6.42
CA ASN A 64 -2.80 -10.49 -6.12
C ASN A 64 -2.29 -11.15 -7.40
N MET A 65 -1.49 -12.23 -7.28
CA MET A 65 -0.96 -12.93 -8.45
C MET A 65 -2.03 -13.62 -9.31
N ASP A 66 -3.15 -14.02 -8.74
CA ASP A 66 -4.24 -14.62 -9.52
C ASP A 66 -4.88 -13.55 -10.41
N ASP A 67 -5.01 -12.31 -9.93
CA ASP A 67 -5.47 -11.16 -10.74
C ASP A 67 -4.48 -10.86 -11.88
N VAL A 68 -3.17 -10.88 -11.59
CA VAL A 68 -2.11 -10.68 -12.60
C VAL A 68 -2.14 -11.78 -13.67
N ILE A 69 -2.33 -13.03 -13.27
CA ILE A 69 -2.41 -14.18 -14.18
C ILE A 69 -3.70 -14.12 -15.02
N ALA A 70 -4.84 -13.83 -14.40
CA ALA A 70 -6.13 -13.71 -15.07
C ALA A 70 -6.13 -12.57 -16.10
N CYS A 71 -5.47 -11.45 -15.77
CA CYS A 71 -5.35 -10.28 -16.63
C CYS A 71 -6.71 -9.82 -17.17
N ASP A 72 -7.69 -9.65 -16.24
CA ASP A 72 -9.07 -9.29 -16.57
C ASP A 72 -9.15 -7.80 -16.93
N THR A 73 -9.24 -7.51 -18.21
CA THR A 73 -9.30 -6.14 -18.74
C THR A 73 -10.63 -5.45 -18.45
N ASP A 74 -11.73 -6.16 -18.25
CA ASP A 74 -13.04 -5.58 -17.89
C ASP A 74 -12.97 -5.00 -16.45
N VAL A 75 -12.27 -5.69 -15.55
CA VAL A 75 -12.00 -5.18 -14.19
C VAL A 75 -11.12 -3.94 -14.25
N MET A 76 -10.05 -3.95 -15.06
CA MET A 76 -9.16 -2.79 -15.24
C MET A 76 -9.94 -1.60 -15.81
N ASP A 77 -10.76 -1.80 -16.85
CA ASP A 77 -11.61 -0.76 -17.43
C ASP A 77 -12.57 -0.17 -16.38
N GLY A 78 -13.17 -1.03 -15.56
CA GLY A 78 -14.05 -0.62 -14.49
C GLY A 78 -13.32 0.21 -13.40
N LEU A 79 -12.12 -0.18 -13.01
CA LEU A 79 -11.31 0.56 -12.03
C LEU A 79 -10.85 1.91 -12.59
N ALA A 80 -10.36 1.93 -13.83
CA ALA A 80 -9.94 3.17 -14.49
C ALA A 80 -11.11 4.16 -14.66
N ALA A 81 -12.30 3.67 -15.02
CA ALA A 81 -13.51 4.49 -15.16
C ALA A 81 -13.93 5.16 -13.84
N GLU A 82 -13.60 4.55 -12.70
CA GLU A 82 -13.88 5.08 -11.37
C GLU A 82 -12.74 5.96 -10.80
N GLY A 83 -11.68 6.21 -11.58
CA GLY A 83 -10.60 7.11 -11.21
C GLY A 83 -9.48 6.48 -10.39
N VAL A 84 -9.47 5.15 -10.24
CA VAL A 84 -8.33 4.42 -9.67
C VAL A 84 -7.11 4.67 -10.57
N LYS A 85 -5.95 4.84 -9.97
CA LYS A 85 -4.69 5.06 -10.69
C LYS A 85 -3.68 3.95 -10.45
N TRP A 86 -3.73 3.30 -9.28
CA TRP A 86 -2.71 2.36 -8.85
C TRP A 86 -3.28 1.01 -8.48
N LEU A 87 -2.54 -0.03 -8.89
CA LEU A 87 -2.86 -1.43 -8.66
C LEU A 87 -1.68 -2.10 -7.96
N PRO A 88 -1.51 -1.94 -6.63
CA PRO A 88 -0.41 -2.57 -5.93
C PRO A 88 -0.57 -4.09 -5.87
N ILE A 89 0.48 -4.83 -6.23
CA ILE A 89 0.61 -6.25 -5.88
C ILE A 89 0.95 -6.30 -4.39
N GLY A 90 0.02 -6.81 -3.59
CA GLY A 90 0.11 -6.75 -2.13
C GLY A 90 1.22 -7.62 -1.54
N TRP A 91 1.62 -8.71 -2.21
CA TRP A 91 2.74 -9.57 -1.83
C TRP A 91 3.02 -10.64 -2.88
N LEU A 92 4.22 -11.22 -2.83
CA LEU A 92 4.62 -12.38 -3.65
C LEU A 92 5.14 -13.51 -2.75
N PRO A 93 4.83 -14.78 -3.05
CA PRO A 93 5.43 -15.91 -2.34
C PRO A 93 6.92 -16.06 -2.72
N ASP A 94 7.71 -16.65 -1.83
CA ASP A 94 9.16 -16.82 -1.99
C ASP A 94 9.61 -17.34 -3.35
N VAL A 95 8.86 -18.31 -3.90
CA VAL A 95 9.16 -18.91 -5.21
C VAL A 95 9.06 -17.92 -6.38
N ARG A 96 8.34 -16.81 -6.20
CA ARG A 96 8.11 -15.75 -7.20
C ARG A 96 8.98 -14.52 -6.99
N LEU A 97 9.66 -14.41 -5.85
CA LEU A 97 10.63 -13.35 -5.57
C LEU A 97 11.97 -13.65 -6.22
N ALA A 98 12.84 -12.64 -6.31
CA ALA A 98 14.18 -12.78 -6.85
C ALA A 98 14.96 -13.89 -6.12
N GLY A 99 15.57 -14.76 -6.89
CA GLY A 99 16.18 -16.01 -6.40
C GLY A 99 15.24 -17.20 -6.30
N GLY A 100 13.92 -17.01 -6.47
CA GLY A 100 12.93 -18.09 -6.55
C GLY A 100 12.81 -18.65 -7.98
N GLU A 101 12.36 -19.89 -8.09
CA GLU A 101 12.28 -20.63 -9.37
C GLU A 101 11.28 -20.04 -10.38
N LEU A 102 10.28 -19.28 -9.92
CA LEU A 102 9.26 -18.63 -10.77
C LEU A 102 9.50 -17.13 -10.98
N PHE A 103 10.67 -16.61 -10.59
CA PHE A 103 10.93 -15.16 -10.67
C PHE A 103 10.83 -14.61 -12.10
N GLU A 104 11.47 -15.26 -13.08
CA GLU A 104 11.44 -14.82 -14.47
C GLU A 104 10.03 -14.92 -15.09
N GLU A 105 9.29 -15.98 -14.76
CA GLU A 105 7.89 -16.11 -15.15
C GLU A 105 7.06 -14.97 -14.56
N THR A 106 7.27 -14.66 -13.28
CA THR A 106 6.58 -13.59 -12.57
C THR A 106 6.85 -12.23 -13.22
N CYS A 107 8.10 -11.94 -13.54
CA CYS A 107 8.45 -10.70 -14.27
C CYS A 107 7.76 -10.63 -15.64
N GLY A 108 7.66 -11.75 -16.35
CA GLY A 108 6.93 -11.85 -17.63
C GLY A 108 5.44 -11.56 -17.48
N LEU A 109 4.80 -12.14 -16.46
CA LEU A 109 3.39 -11.94 -16.15
C LEU A 109 3.09 -10.49 -15.75
N ILE A 110 3.93 -9.90 -14.88
CA ILE A 110 3.81 -8.49 -14.47
C ILE A 110 3.96 -7.57 -15.69
N ARG A 111 4.94 -7.79 -16.59
CA ARG A 111 5.08 -6.97 -17.82
C ARG A 111 3.82 -7.03 -18.68
N LYS A 112 3.24 -8.22 -18.88
CA LYS A 112 2.01 -8.37 -19.65
C LYS A 112 0.85 -7.61 -19.01
N TYR A 113 0.64 -7.81 -17.71
CA TYR A 113 -0.44 -7.16 -16.96
C TYR A 113 -0.28 -5.63 -16.96
N SER A 114 0.96 -5.15 -16.75
CA SER A 114 1.27 -3.71 -16.73
C SER A 114 1.09 -3.04 -18.08
N ALA A 115 1.31 -3.76 -19.19
CA ALA A 115 1.04 -3.22 -20.53
C ALA A 115 -0.48 -2.97 -20.71
N GLU A 116 -1.33 -3.92 -20.31
CA GLU A 116 -2.79 -3.76 -20.34
C GLU A 116 -3.28 -2.65 -19.39
N ALA A 117 -2.68 -2.57 -18.19
CA ALA A 117 -2.98 -1.53 -17.22
C ALA A 117 -2.62 -0.13 -17.74
N ALA A 118 -1.45 0.01 -18.37
CA ALA A 118 -0.95 1.28 -18.90
C ALA A 118 -1.82 1.84 -20.03
N GLU A 119 -2.40 1.01 -20.88
CA GLU A 119 -3.36 1.43 -21.92
C GLU A 119 -4.62 2.10 -21.34
N ARG A 120 -4.90 1.84 -20.05
CA ARG A 120 -6.03 2.35 -19.27
C ARG A 120 -5.66 3.48 -18.31
N GLY A 121 -4.38 3.89 -18.33
CA GLY A 121 -3.85 4.91 -17.42
C GLY A 121 -3.65 4.41 -15.99
N LEU A 122 -3.61 3.09 -15.79
CA LEU A 122 -3.31 2.45 -14.51
C LEU A 122 -1.81 2.13 -14.41
N LEU A 123 -1.23 2.24 -13.22
CA LEU A 123 0.14 1.81 -12.93
C LEU A 123 0.13 0.70 -11.88
N VAL A 124 0.81 -0.39 -12.20
CA VAL A 124 1.04 -1.49 -11.25
C VAL A 124 2.15 -1.09 -10.28
N LEU A 125 1.93 -1.28 -8.98
CA LEU A 125 2.91 -1.06 -7.94
C LEU A 125 3.28 -2.38 -7.27
N TYR A 126 4.33 -2.37 -6.48
CA TYR A 126 4.65 -3.48 -5.56
C TYR A 126 4.73 -2.97 -4.12
N HIS A 127 3.90 -3.56 -3.26
CA HIS A 127 3.90 -3.35 -1.82
C HIS A 127 4.84 -4.35 -1.15
N ASN A 128 5.85 -3.86 -0.44
CA ASN A 128 6.86 -4.73 0.16
C ASN A 128 6.52 -5.14 1.59
N HIS A 129 7.07 -6.30 1.94
CA HIS A 129 7.18 -6.81 3.31
C HIS A 129 8.66 -6.96 3.71
N ASP A 130 8.91 -7.35 4.98
CA ASP A 130 10.26 -7.56 5.51
C ASP A 130 11.05 -8.65 4.78
N PHE A 131 10.39 -9.72 4.35
CA PHE A 131 11.04 -10.85 3.64
C PHE A 131 11.51 -10.48 2.23
N ASP A 132 10.94 -9.44 1.62
CA ASP A 132 11.40 -8.92 0.31
C ASP A 132 12.79 -8.28 0.39
N LEU A 133 13.21 -7.91 1.60
CA LEU A 133 14.52 -7.33 1.86
C LEU A 133 15.59 -8.39 2.18
N ALA A 134 15.24 -9.67 2.09
CA ALA A 134 16.22 -10.74 2.20
C ALA A 134 17.32 -10.61 1.12
N PRO A 135 18.59 -10.97 1.45
CA PRO A 135 19.69 -10.88 0.52
C PRO A 135 19.46 -11.68 -0.78
N CYS A 136 19.82 -11.08 -1.92
CA CYS A 136 19.85 -11.71 -3.23
C CYS A 136 21.09 -11.22 -4.02
N GLY A 137 22.18 -11.98 -3.95
CA GLY A 137 23.49 -11.53 -4.44
C GLY A 137 24.00 -10.32 -3.65
N ASP A 138 24.37 -9.25 -4.34
CA ASP A 138 24.86 -7.99 -3.75
C ASP A 138 23.72 -7.01 -3.42
N ALA A 139 22.46 -7.40 -3.58
CA ALA A 139 21.29 -6.58 -3.39
C ALA A 139 20.22 -7.28 -2.52
N THR A 140 19.08 -6.66 -2.30
CA THR A 140 17.90 -7.32 -1.73
C THR A 140 17.04 -7.95 -2.84
N ARG A 141 16.13 -8.86 -2.48
CA ARG A 141 15.14 -9.40 -3.42
C ARG A 141 14.29 -8.29 -4.04
N LEU A 142 13.92 -7.29 -3.22
CA LEU A 142 13.14 -6.13 -3.68
C LEU A 142 13.94 -5.27 -4.67
N ASP A 143 15.22 -5.00 -4.38
CA ASP A 143 16.11 -4.28 -5.32
C ASP A 143 16.25 -5.04 -6.65
N ALA A 144 16.36 -6.37 -6.59
CA ALA A 144 16.46 -7.21 -7.79
C ALA A 144 15.16 -7.20 -8.60
N LEU A 145 14.00 -7.20 -7.95
CA LEU A 145 12.68 -7.05 -8.60
C LEU A 145 12.58 -5.69 -9.32
N TYR A 146 13.00 -4.61 -8.66
CA TYR A 146 12.98 -3.27 -9.23
C TYR A 146 14.03 -3.07 -10.33
N ALA A 147 15.13 -3.79 -10.28
CA ALA A 147 16.13 -3.81 -11.38
C ALA A 147 15.61 -4.59 -12.60
N ALA A 148 14.86 -5.66 -12.39
CA ALA A 148 14.27 -6.44 -13.47
C ALA A 148 13.10 -5.73 -14.15
N LEU A 149 12.34 -4.89 -13.42
CA LEU A 149 11.13 -4.22 -13.90
C LEU A 149 11.28 -2.69 -13.76
N PRO A 150 11.39 -1.93 -14.88
CA PRO A 150 11.50 -0.47 -14.83
C PRO A 150 10.26 0.18 -14.19
N GLY A 151 10.39 1.44 -13.76
CA GLY A 151 9.39 2.12 -12.95
C GLY A 151 8.06 2.42 -13.65
N ASP A 152 8.05 2.44 -14.97
CA ASP A 152 6.86 2.54 -15.82
C ASP A 152 6.14 1.19 -16.03
N VAL A 153 6.81 0.08 -15.70
CA VAL A 153 6.22 -1.27 -15.68
C VAL A 153 5.77 -1.64 -14.28
N LEU A 154 6.61 -1.41 -13.27
CA LEU A 154 6.32 -1.70 -11.88
C LEU A 154 6.78 -0.53 -11.01
N GLY A 155 5.85 0.28 -10.53
CA GLY A 155 6.12 1.29 -9.52
C GLY A 155 6.39 0.66 -8.14
N ALA A 156 6.63 1.51 -7.16
CA ALA A 156 6.85 1.10 -5.78
C ALA A 156 5.74 1.63 -4.87
N GLU A 157 5.35 0.83 -3.91
CA GLU A 157 4.54 1.20 -2.76
C GLU A 157 5.28 0.77 -1.49
N PRO A 158 6.35 1.51 -1.13
CA PRO A 158 7.16 1.14 0.02
C PRO A 158 6.38 1.30 1.33
N ASP A 159 6.53 0.30 2.23
CA ASP A 159 6.00 0.32 3.59
C ASP A 159 7.11 0.57 4.60
N THR A 160 7.00 1.65 5.36
CA THR A 160 8.05 2.13 6.27
C THR A 160 8.37 1.15 7.40
N CYS A 161 7.38 0.47 7.96
CA CYS A 161 7.57 -0.53 9.01
C CYS A 161 8.24 -1.80 8.47
N TRP A 162 7.85 -2.25 7.29
CA TRP A 162 8.44 -3.43 6.68
C TRP A 162 9.87 -3.18 6.20
N LEU A 163 10.19 -1.97 5.71
CA LEU A 163 11.56 -1.57 5.43
C LEU A 163 12.42 -1.66 6.69
N TYR A 164 11.98 -1.03 7.80
CA TYR A 164 12.66 -1.11 9.09
C TYR A 164 12.82 -2.55 9.58
N SER A 165 11.76 -3.34 9.51
CA SER A 165 11.75 -4.74 9.95
C SER A 165 12.68 -5.64 9.13
N GLY A 166 12.85 -5.32 7.85
CA GLY A 166 13.78 -5.97 6.93
C GLY A 166 15.24 -5.51 7.08
N GLY A 167 15.50 -4.56 7.99
CA GLY A 167 16.86 -4.15 8.36
C GLY A 167 17.45 -3.05 7.48
N VAL A 168 16.63 -2.35 6.69
CA VAL A 168 17.07 -1.17 5.91
C VAL A 168 16.55 0.12 6.55
N ASP A 169 17.25 1.23 6.32
CA ASP A 169 16.79 2.54 6.75
C ASP A 169 15.65 3.01 5.85
N PRO A 170 14.42 3.25 6.41
CA PRO A 170 13.30 3.71 5.60
C PRO A 170 13.55 5.04 4.89
N VAL A 171 14.28 5.98 5.51
CA VAL A 171 14.57 7.29 4.90
C VAL A 171 15.44 7.13 3.66
N GLU A 172 16.54 6.35 3.78
CA GLU A 172 17.44 6.08 2.67
C GLU A 172 16.73 5.32 1.54
N TYR A 173 15.91 4.32 1.90
CA TYR A 173 15.22 3.49 0.92
C TYR A 173 14.12 4.25 0.17
N LEU A 174 13.34 5.09 0.88
CA LEU A 174 12.37 5.99 0.26
C LEU A 174 13.05 6.97 -0.69
N GLY A 175 14.19 7.56 -0.29
CA GLY A 175 14.97 8.44 -1.17
C GLY A 175 15.49 7.73 -2.42
N LYS A 176 15.93 6.47 -2.31
CA LYS A 176 16.42 5.65 -3.42
C LYS A 176 15.36 5.43 -4.51
N TYR A 177 14.11 5.23 -4.10
CA TYR A 177 13.01 4.88 -5.00
C TYR A 177 11.93 5.95 -5.15
N ALA A 178 12.18 7.19 -4.69
CA ALA A 178 11.23 8.29 -4.70
C ALA A 178 10.57 8.57 -6.07
N ASP A 179 11.32 8.38 -7.18
CA ASP A 179 10.82 8.65 -8.54
C ASP A 179 9.84 7.59 -9.06
N ARG A 180 9.69 6.46 -8.36
CA ARG A 180 8.76 5.39 -8.74
C ARG A 180 7.72 5.07 -7.68
N ALA A 181 7.63 5.86 -6.57
CA ALA A 181 6.77 5.62 -5.42
C ALA A 181 5.68 6.68 -5.29
N PRO A 182 4.59 6.61 -6.08
CA PRO A 182 3.49 7.57 -6.00
C PRO A 182 2.61 7.39 -4.75
N VAL A 183 2.66 6.22 -4.13
CA VAL A 183 1.97 5.85 -2.89
C VAL A 183 3.01 5.30 -1.91
N ILE A 184 2.94 5.72 -0.65
CA ILE A 184 3.82 5.23 0.41
C ILE A 184 2.98 4.81 1.61
N HIS A 185 3.19 3.58 2.09
CA HIS A 185 2.56 3.10 3.31
C HIS A 185 3.31 3.59 4.54
N LEU A 186 2.59 4.35 5.37
CA LEU A 186 3.07 4.82 6.66
C LEU A 186 2.56 3.86 7.74
N LYS A 187 3.45 3.02 8.20
CA LYS A 187 3.21 2.01 9.24
C LYS A 187 4.31 2.12 10.28
N ASP A 188 3.96 2.09 11.57
CA ASP A 188 4.90 2.20 12.68
C ASP A 188 4.90 0.92 13.53
N CYS A 189 5.99 0.69 14.27
CA CYS A 189 6.16 -0.55 15.01
C CYS A 189 7.00 -0.39 16.27
N VAL A 190 7.11 -1.48 17.04
CA VAL A 190 8.06 -1.59 18.15
C VAL A 190 9.48 -1.78 17.64
N LYS A 191 10.47 -1.61 18.52
CA LYS A 191 11.91 -1.70 18.19
C LYS A 191 12.31 -3.03 17.55
N GLU A 192 11.63 -4.11 17.89
CA GLU A 192 11.86 -5.46 17.37
C GLU A 192 11.25 -5.68 15.97
N GLY A 193 10.64 -4.66 15.39
CA GLY A 193 9.99 -4.69 14.07
C GLY A 193 8.50 -5.06 14.11
N GLY A 194 7.82 -4.88 12.97
CA GLY A 194 6.37 -5.01 12.84
C GLY A 194 5.82 -6.36 13.22
N ARG A 195 6.53 -7.46 12.91
CA ARG A 195 6.10 -8.82 13.33
C ARG A 195 6.03 -9.02 14.84
N LYS A 196 6.63 -8.15 15.64
CA LYS A 196 6.59 -8.16 17.10
C LYS A 196 5.58 -7.20 17.71
N GLY A 197 5.08 -6.27 16.92
CA GLY A 197 4.01 -5.36 17.32
C GLY A 197 3.98 -4.09 16.50
N TYR A 198 2.79 -3.74 16.10
CA TYR A 198 2.52 -2.48 15.41
C TYR A 198 2.21 -1.38 16.40
N LYS A 199 2.36 -0.13 15.95
CA LYS A 199 2.00 1.06 16.69
C LYS A 199 1.26 2.03 15.78
N PRO A 200 0.35 2.86 16.32
CA PRO A 200 -0.12 4.01 15.57
C PRO A 200 1.06 4.86 15.11
N VAL A 201 0.98 5.38 13.89
CA VAL A 201 2.01 6.25 13.31
C VAL A 201 2.37 7.39 14.28
N GLY A 202 3.66 7.56 14.54
CA GLY A 202 4.19 8.50 15.53
C GLY A 202 4.19 8.00 16.97
N SER A 203 3.79 6.75 17.23
CA SER A 203 3.80 6.16 18.57
C SER A 203 4.80 5.00 18.70
N GLY A 204 5.49 4.64 17.63
CA GLY A 204 6.51 3.60 17.58
C GLY A 204 7.92 4.18 17.58
N VAL A 205 8.81 3.53 16.83
CA VAL A 205 10.26 3.84 16.86
C VAL A 205 10.78 4.47 15.58
N LEU A 206 9.95 4.66 14.55
CA LEU A 206 10.42 5.18 13.27
C LEU A 206 10.70 6.68 13.32
N ASP A 207 11.71 7.12 12.55
CA ASP A 207 12.10 8.54 12.42
C ASP A 207 11.16 9.30 11.48
N TRP A 208 10.05 9.79 12.01
CA TRP A 208 9.05 10.55 11.23
C TRP A 208 9.55 11.91 10.75
N ASP A 209 10.53 12.50 11.40
CA ASP A 209 11.12 13.76 10.96
C ASP A 209 12.02 13.57 9.72
N GLY A 210 12.60 12.38 9.54
CA GLY A 210 13.30 11.99 8.33
C GLY A 210 12.37 11.39 7.25
N ILE A 211 11.41 10.55 7.65
CA ILE A 211 10.51 9.84 6.71
C ILE A 211 9.58 10.79 5.94
N LEU A 212 8.90 11.71 6.63
CA LEU A 212 7.92 12.58 5.97
C LEU A 212 8.51 13.47 4.87
N PRO A 213 9.69 14.09 5.04
CA PRO A 213 10.37 14.77 3.94
C PRO A 213 10.73 13.84 2.76
N ALA A 214 11.14 12.58 3.05
CA ALA A 214 11.46 11.61 1.99
C ALA A 214 10.23 11.18 1.16
N CYS A 215 9.01 11.43 1.67
CA CYS A 215 7.75 11.17 0.97
C CYS A 215 7.31 12.32 0.04
N GLU A 216 8.05 13.42 -0.09
CA GLU A 216 7.58 14.65 -0.77
C GLU A 216 7.09 14.47 -2.21
N LYS A 217 7.62 13.46 -2.93
CA LYS A 217 7.24 13.14 -4.31
C LYS A 217 5.98 12.27 -4.41
N ALA A 218 5.54 11.67 -3.31
CA ALA A 218 4.34 10.84 -3.32
C ALA A 218 3.06 11.68 -3.47
N GLU A 219 2.09 11.20 -4.25
CA GLU A 219 0.76 11.79 -4.31
C GLU A 219 -0.01 11.46 -3.03
N TRP A 220 0.13 10.23 -2.53
CA TRP A 220 -0.55 9.71 -1.36
C TRP A 220 0.41 9.15 -0.32
N VAL A 221 0.10 9.41 0.93
CA VAL A 221 0.61 8.66 2.07
C VAL A 221 -0.56 7.90 2.68
N CYS A 222 -0.40 6.59 2.80
CA CYS A 222 -1.45 5.66 3.18
C CYS A 222 -1.11 5.01 4.52
N VAL A 223 -1.90 5.30 5.56
CA VAL A 223 -1.70 4.66 6.87
C VAL A 223 -2.15 3.21 6.79
N GLU A 224 -1.33 2.31 7.35
CA GLU A 224 -1.72 0.93 7.58
C GLU A 224 -1.25 0.45 8.97
N GLN A 225 -2.08 -0.37 9.62
CA GLN A 225 -1.73 -1.07 10.84
C GLN A 225 -2.46 -2.42 10.87
N ASP A 226 -1.71 -3.53 10.78
CA ASP A 226 -2.34 -4.86 10.67
C ASP A 226 -3.14 -5.25 11.90
N ASP A 227 -2.61 -4.98 13.09
CA ASP A 227 -3.31 -5.28 14.33
C ASP A 227 -3.30 -4.09 15.30
N PRO A 228 -4.40 -3.88 16.03
CA PRO A 228 -4.47 -2.84 17.06
C PRO A 228 -3.43 -3.07 18.17
N SER A 229 -3.04 -2.01 18.84
CA SER A 229 -2.05 -2.05 19.91
C SER A 229 -2.46 -1.19 21.11
N ASP A 230 -1.71 -1.31 22.21
CA ASP A 230 -1.86 -0.48 23.41
C ASP A 230 -3.27 -0.52 24.06
N GLY A 231 -3.99 -1.63 23.88
CA GLY A 231 -5.36 -1.77 24.38
C GLY A 231 -6.39 -0.93 23.63
N LEU A 232 -6.03 -0.37 22.50
CA LEU A 232 -6.91 0.38 21.62
C LEU A 232 -7.60 -0.57 20.61
N ASP A 233 -8.76 -0.17 20.09
CA ASP A 233 -9.34 -0.77 18.90
C ASP A 233 -8.71 -0.17 17.63
N ALA A 234 -8.99 -0.79 16.46
CA ALA A 234 -8.40 -0.36 15.19
C ALA A 234 -8.81 1.07 14.79
N PHE A 235 -10.05 1.51 15.10
CA PHE A 235 -10.47 2.88 14.83
C PHE A 235 -9.66 3.90 15.63
N ARG A 236 -9.41 3.61 16.91
CA ARG A 236 -8.60 4.48 17.77
C ARG A 236 -7.15 4.52 17.32
N CYS A 237 -6.59 3.39 16.87
CA CYS A 237 -5.25 3.37 16.29
C CYS A 237 -5.18 4.24 15.02
N ALA A 238 -6.11 4.04 14.08
CA ALA A 238 -6.20 4.84 12.86
C ALA A 238 -6.40 6.34 13.15
N ALA A 239 -7.26 6.70 14.12
CA ALA A 239 -7.47 8.09 14.53
C ALA A 239 -6.22 8.74 15.12
N LYS A 240 -5.43 8.01 15.92
CA LYS A 240 -4.15 8.52 16.46
C LYS A 240 -3.14 8.77 15.35
N SER A 241 -3.01 7.84 14.40
CA SER A 241 -2.16 7.99 13.22
C SER A 241 -2.55 9.22 12.39
N ALA A 242 -3.85 9.39 12.11
CA ALA A 242 -4.36 10.54 11.39
C ALA A 242 -4.07 11.86 12.11
N ALA A 243 -4.30 11.93 13.42
CA ALA A 243 -4.04 13.14 14.22
C ALA A 243 -2.57 13.56 14.18
N PHE A 244 -1.65 12.60 14.40
CA PHE A 244 -0.21 12.83 14.31
C PHE A 244 0.20 13.34 12.92
N LEU A 245 -0.24 12.67 11.85
CA LEU A 245 0.14 13.04 10.49
C LEU A 245 -0.45 14.40 10.08
N LYS A 246 -1.67 14.72 10.48
CA LYS A 246 -2.27 16.04 10.20
C LYS A 246 -1.49 17.16 10.88
N GLU A 247 -1.06 16.98 12.13
CA GLU A 247 -0.20 17.94 12.82
C GLU A 247 1.13 18.13 12.08
N LYS A 248 1.81 17.04 11.73
CA LYS A 248 3.09 17.07 11.01
C LYS A 248 3.00 17.66 9.60
N LEU A 249 1.89 17.44 8.89
CA LEU A 249 1.66 17.94 7.52
C LEU A 249 1.01 19.33 7.50
N GLY A 250 0.68 19.92 8.63
CA GLY A 250 0.04 21.23 8.72
C GLY A 250 -1.40 21.26 8.16
N LYS A 251 -2.16 20.17 8.34
CA LYS A 251 -3.52 19.99 7.82
C LYS A 251 -4.58 20.09 8.92
#